data_a3e4faf488d74c5ca0d1b3763bd238b7
#
_entry.id   a3e4faf488d74c5ca0d1b3763bd238b7
#
_cell.length_a   1.000
_cell.length_b   1.000
_cell.length_c   1.000
_cell.angle_alpha   90.00
_cell.angle_beta   90.00
_cell.angle_gamma   90.00
#
_symmetry.space_group_name_H-M   'P 1'
#
loop_
_entity.id
_entity.type
_entity.pdbx_description
1 polymer ?
#
loop_
_entity_poly.entity_id
_entity_poly.type
_entity_poly.pdbx_seq_one_letter_code
_entity_poly.pdbx_strand_id
1 'polypeptide(L)'
;MLALIAAGIAFAVYPILRGSAVETGFSAAELYARPAWLLAHSLGMIGFIASAWGLLAVDRWAGRLAFGGTLLVLPYYGAEAFGLNAIGRLAVQLHDPSGVAAADMFRYQPVAMTAFAAGLLLVAAAGVRLLLLLRHRPMFLRVGLTITGLGLLTYLPQFFVPIEGRIADGIVLGIGLVLLAMATANRQNPGR
;
A
#
# COMPACT_ATOMS: atom_id res chain seq x y z
N MET A 1 -12.76 11.50 5.82
CA MET A 1 -11.89 11.35 7.00
C MET A 1 -11.72 9.90 7.43
N LEU A 2 -12.78 9.15 7.68
CA LEU A 2 -12.70 7.72 8.03
C LEU A 2 -11.86 6.92 7.02
N ALA A 3 -11.95 7.24 5.72
CA ALA A 3 -11.17 6.59 4.69
C ALA A 3 -9.64 6.77 4.87
N LEU A 4 -9.18 7.97 5.24
CA LEU A 4 -7.75 8.21 5.52
C LEU A 4 -7.28 7.44 6.77
N ILE A 5 -8.11 7.36 7.80
CA ILE A 5 -7.79 6.58 9.01
C ILE A 5 -7.71 5.08 8.66
N ALA A 6 -8.70 4.57 7.92
CA ALA A 6 -8.71 3.18 7.46
C ALA A 6 -7.49 2.85 6.59
N ALA A 7 -7.13 3.75 5.66
CA ALA A 7 -5.93 3.61 4.85
C ALA A 7 -4.66 3.59 5.70
N GLY A 8 -4.56 4.48 6.70
CA GLY A 8 -3.42 4.56 7.61
C GLY A 8 -3.23 3.27 8.40
N ILE A 9 -4.30 2.73 8.96
CA ILE A 9 -4.27 1.44 9.67
C ILE A 9 -3.88 0.31 8.71
N ALA A 10 -4.48 0.27 7.52
CA ALA A 10 -4.23 -0.77 6.54
C ALA A 10 -2.77 -0.81 6.09
N PHE A 11 -2.16 0.34 5.76
CA PHE A 11 -0.76 0.41 5.36
C PHE A 11 0.22 0.11 6.49
N ALA A 12 -0.08 0.50 7.73
CA ALA A 12 0.76 0.18 8.88
C ALA A 12 0.75 -1.33 9.22
N VAL A 13 -0.41 -1.98 9.09
CA VAL A 13 -0.58 -3.40 9.44
C VAL A 13 -0.13 -4.34 8.32
N TYR A 14 -0.28 -3.93 7.05
CA TYR A 14 0.05 -4.75 5.87
C TYR A 14 1.44 -5.38 5.93
N PRO A 15 2.56 -4.63 6.07
CA PRO A 15 3.90 -5.22 6.03
C PRO A 15 4.19 -6.10 7.24
N ILE A 16 3.58 -5.82 8.40
CA ILE A 16 3.71 -6.62 9.63
C ILE A 16 3.09 -8.01 9.41
N LEU A 17 1.86 -8.07 8.89
CA LEU A 17 1.15 -9.33 8.65
C LEU A 17 1.74 -10.13 7.49
N ARG A 18 2.24 -9.44 6.46
CA ARG A 18 2.89 -10.10 5.32
C ARG A 18 4.04 -10.98 5.81
N GLY A 19 4.79 -10.50 6.77
CA GLY A 19 5.96 -11.20 7.29
C GLY A 19 7.09 -11.26 6.27
N SER A 20 8.13 -12.02 6.64
CA SER A 20 9.30 -12.28 5.79
C SER A 20 9.67 -13.75 5.85
N ALA A 21 10.02 -14.32 4.70
CA ALA A 21 10.64 -15.64 4.57
C ALA A 21 11.42 -15.65 3.25
N VAL A 22 12.22 -16.67 3.05
CA VAL A 22 12.85 -16.92 1.73
C VAL A 22 11.74 -17.36 0.79
N GLU A 23 11.48 -16.58 -0.26
CA GLU A 23 10.35 -16.79 -1.18
C GLU A 23 10.71 -17.78 -2.30
N THR A 24 11.31 -18.93 -1.93
CA THR A 24 11.62 -20.03 -2.83
C THR A 24 11.25 -21.37 -2.19
N GLY A 25 10.89 -22.35 -3.00
CA GLY A 25 10.62 -23.71 -2.57
C GLY A 25 9.52 -23.80 -1.51
N PHE A 26 9.69 -24.70 -0.55
CA PHE A 26 8.68 -24.98 0.48
C PHE A 26 8.46 -23.81 1.46
N SER A 27 9.52 -23.02 1.74
CA SER A 27 9.39 -21.84 2.58
C SER A 27 8.44 -20.79 1.99
N ALA A 28 8.49 -20.60 0.66
CA ALA A 28 7.54 -19.74 -0.04
C ALA A 28 6.12 -20.31 -0.01
N ALA A 29 5.98 -21.65 -0.23
CA ALA A 29 4.68 -22.31 -0.17
C ALA A 29 3.99 -22.09 1.20
N GLU A 30 4.73 -22.31 2.29
CA GLU A 30 4.22 -22.08 3.64
C GLU A 30 3.88 -20.61 3.91
N LEU A 31 4.73 -19.68 3.45
CA LEU A 31 4.47 -18.24 3.60
C LEU A 31 3.16 -17.85 2.89
N TYR A 32 3.01 -18.26 1.62
CA TYR A 32 1.84 -17.90 0.81
C TYR A 32 0.56 -18.59 1.31
N ALA A 33 0.66 -19.82 1.86
CA ALA A 33 -0.47 -20.55 2.40
C ALA A 33 -1.08 -19.92 3.65
N ARG A 34 -0.36 -19.05 4.35
CA ARG A 34 -0.81 -18.45 5.61
C ARG A 34 -2.02 -17.54 5.41
N PRO A 35 -3.04 -17.61 6.29
CA PRO A 35 -4.13 -16.64 6.31
C PRO A 35 -3.64 -15.20 6.46
N ALA A 36 -2.53 -15.00 7.17
CA ALA A 36 -1.90 -13.68 7.32
C ALA A 36 -1.43 -13.08 6.00
N TRP A 37 -0.97 -13.90 5.02
CA TRP A 37 -0.61 -13.47 3.67
C TRP A 37 -1.81 -12.88 2.93
N LEU A 38 -2.92 -13.62 2.93
CA LEU A 38 -4.17 -13.20 2.31
C LEU A 38 -4.69 -11.91 2.94
N LEU A 39 -4.72 -11.85 4.28
CA LEU A 39 -5.19 -10.67 5.02
C LEU A 39 -4.28 -9.46 4.76
N ALA A 40 -2.96 -9.64 4.77
CA ALA A 40 -2.01 -8.57 4.50
C ALA A 40 -2.26 -7.92 3.14
N HIS A 41 -2.27 -8.69 2.05
CA HIS A 41 -2.47 -8.14 0.71
C HIS A 41 -3.88 -7.56 0.53
N SER A 42 -4.90 -8.12 1.19
CA SER A 42 -6.23 -7.52 1.23
C SER A 42 -6.24 -6.16 1.94
N LEU A 43 -5.50 -6.01 3.05
CA LEU A 43 -5.31 -4.71 3.70
C LEU A 43 -4.56 -3.73 2.80
N GLY A 44 -3.53 -4.20 2.07
CA GLY A 44 -2.86 -3.36 1.07
C GLY A 44 -3.83 -2.81 0.03
N MET A 45 -4.70 -3.64 -0.53
CA MET A 45 -5.74 -3.20 -1.47
C MET A 45 -6.71 -2.19 -0.83
N ILE A 46 -7.19 -2.45 0.38
CA ILE A 46 -8.04 -1.52 1.15
C ILE A 46 -7.30 -0.19 1.38
N GLY A 47 -6.02 -0.25 1.73
CA GLY A 47 -5.16 0.92 1.93
C GLY A 47 -5.13 1.82 0.69
N PHE A 48 -4.90 1.26 -0.49
CA PHE A 48 -4.90 2.01 -1.75
C PHE A 48 -6.27 2.63 -2.06
N ILE A 49 -7.34 1.84 -1.98
CA ILE A 49 -8.71 2.31 -2.26
C ILE A 49 -9.08 3.44 -1.29
N ALA A 50 -8.89 3.21 0.01
CA ALA A 50 -9.27 4.15 1.04
C ALA A 50 -8.42 5.44 1.00
N SER A 51 -7.11 5.34 0.70
CA SER A 51 -6.25 6.52 0.53
C SER A 51 -6.68 7.35 -0.67
N ALA A 52 -6.94 6.73 -1.82
CA ALA A 52 -7.41 7.43 -3.02
C ALA A 52 -8.71 8.19 -2.75
N TRP A 53 -9.68 7.52 -2.12
CA TRP A 53 -10.95 8.11 -1.74
C TRP A 53 -10.79 9.26 -0.74
N GLY A 54 -9.99 9.05 0.31
CA GLY A 54 -9.75 10.06 1.34
C GLY A 54 -9.01 11.30 0.80
N LEU A 55 -8.04 11.10 -0.08
CA LEU A 55 -7.28 12.18 -0.72
C LEU A 55 -8.13 13.06 -1.63
N LEU A 56 -9.21 12.55 -2.24
CA LEU A 56 -10.15 13.38 -3.00
C LEU A 56 -10.75 14.52 -2.17
N ALA A 57 -10.96 14.30 -0.86
CA ALA A 57 -11.46 15.32 0.05
C ALA A 57 -10.38 16.33 0.48
N VAL A 58 -9.10 16.01 0.32
CA VAL A 58 -7.96 16.88 0.64
C VAL A 58 -7.57 17.74 -0.57
N ASP A 59 -7.34 17.09 -1.69
CA ASP A 59 -7.03 17.70 -2.99
C ASP A 59 -7.49 16.77 -4.12
N ARG A 60 -8.29 17.31 -5.04
CA ARG A 60 -8.87 16.52 -6.13
C ARG A 60 -7.83 15.89 -7.05
N TRP A 61 -6.68 16.56 -7.25
CA TRP A 61 -5.65 16.04 -8.13
C TRP A 61 -4.83 14.94 -7.46
N ALA A 62 -4.45 15.11 -6.18
CA ALA A 62 -3.83 14.05 -5.40
C ALA A 62 -4.72 12.80 -5.35
N GLY A 63 -6.02 12.98 -5.09
CA GLY A 63 -6.98 11.87 -5.09
C GLY A 63 -7.14 11.19 -6.45
N ARG A 64 -7.19 11.95 -7.57
CA ARG A 64 -7.27 11.37 -8.93
C ARG A 64 -6.01 10.59 -9.30
N LEU A 65 -4.83 11.12 -8.97
CA LEU A 65 -3.56 10.43 -9.20
C LEU A 65 -3.49 9.13 -8.38
N ALA A 66 -3.83 9.20 -7.09
CA ALA A 66 -3.90 8.02 -6.24
C ALA A 66 -4.93 6.99 -6.76
N PHE A 67 -6.08 7.45 -7.24
CA PHE A 67 -7.12 6.57 -7.81
C PHE A 67 -6.63 5.87 -9.08
N GLY A 68 -6.05 6.61 -10.03
CA GLY A 68 -5.44 6.02 -11.23
C GLY A 68 -4.35 5.01 -10.87
N GLY A 69 -3.49 5.35 -9.90
CA GLY A 69 -2.48 4.44 -9.38
C GLY A 69 -3.09 3.17 -8.78
N THR A 70 -4.13 3.32 -7.97
CA THR A 70 -4.87 2.21 -7.36
C THR A 70 -5.38 1.23 -8.41
N LEU A 71 -6.03 1.72 -9.47
CA LEU A 71 -6.57 0.86 -10.53
C LEU A 71 -5.50 -0.01 -11.19
N LEU A 72 -4.27 0.49 -11.33
CA LEU A 72 -3.16 -0.25 -11.92
C LEU A 72 -2.46 -1.18 -10.93
N VAL A 73 -2.48 -0.87 -9.63
CA VAL A 73 -1.86 -1.68 -8.58
C VAL A 73 -2.73 -2.85 -8.14
N LEU A 74 -4.05 -2.68 -8.10
CA LEU A 74 -4.98 -3.69 -7.57
C LEU A 74 -4.88 -5.07 -8.25
N PRO A 75 -4.76 -5.21 -9.58
CA PRO A 75 -4.63 -6.52 -10.20
C PRO A 75 -3.41 -7.30 -9.71
N TYR A 76 -2.29 -6.62 -9.51
CA TYR A 76 -1.08 -7.23 -8.98
C TYR A 76 -1.27 -7.68 -7.53
N TYR A 77 -1.83 -6.82 -6.66
CA TYR A 77 -2.15 -7.19 -5.28
C TYR A 77 -3.18 -8.31 -5.19
N GLY A 78 -4.14 -8.37 -6.11
CA GLY A 78 -5.11 -9.46 -6.22
C GLY A 78 -4.44 -10.79 -6.55
N ALA A 79 -3.48 -10.80 -7.47
CA ALA A 79 -2.70 -11.98 -7.80
C ALA A 79 -1.83 -12.45 -6.61
N GLU A 80 -1.20 -11.50 -5.89
CA GLU A 80 -0.46 -11.79 -4.64
C GLU A 80 -1.39 -12.36 -3.55
N ALA A 81 -2.55 -11.73 -3.33
CA ALA A 81 -3.49 -12.15 -2.29
C ALA A 81 -4.11 -13.51 -2.59
N PHE A 82 -4.72 -13.65 -3.75
CA PHE A 82 -5.58 -14.80 -4.06
C PHE A 82 -4.82 -15.88 -4.83
N GLY A 83 -4.02 -15.49 -5.82
CA GLY A 83 -3.27 -16.42 -6.67
C GLY A 83 -2.19 -17.13 -5.87
N LEU A 84 -1.29 -16.39 -5.23
CA LEU A 84 -0.20 -17.01 -4.46
C LEU A 84 -0.73 -17.77 -3.24
N ASN A 85 -1.78 -17.28 -2.57
CA ASN A 85 -2.37 -18.04 -1.47
C ASN A 85 -2.93 -19.39 -1.93
N ALA A 86 -3.61 -19.44 -3.09
CA ALA A 86 -4.10 -20.70 -3.66
C ALA A 86 -2.95 -21.64 -4.03
N ILE A 87 -1.92 -21.12 -4.70
CA ILE A 87 -0.72 -21.89 -5.07
C ILE A 87 0.00 -22.43 -3.82
N GLY A 88 0.22 -21.57 -2.81
CA GLY A 88 0.88 -21.95 -1.57
C GLY A 88 0.13 -23.07 -0.84
N ARG A 89 -1.19 -22.92 -0.69
CA ARG A 89 -2.02 -23.94 -0.06
C ARG A 89 -1.99 -25.28 -0.79
N LEU A 90 -2.05 -25.26 -2.12
CA LEU A 90 -1.95 -26.46 -2.93
C LEU A 90 -0.58 -27.13 -2.79
N ALA A 91 0.50 -26.35 -2.85
CA ALA A 91 1.86 -26.83 -2.67
C ALA A 91 2.08 -27.50 -1.30
N VAL A 92 1.58 -26.91 -0.23
CA VAL A 92 1.64 -27.49 1.12
C VAL A 92 0.82 -28.77 1.20
N GLN A 93 -0.39 -28.79 0.63
CA GLN A 93 -1.28 -29.97 0.65
C GLN A 93 -0.68 -31.16 -0.11
N LEU A 94 -0.05 -30.91 -1.26
CA LEU A 94 0.55 -31.95 -2.10
C LEU A 94 1.99 -32.32 -1.68
N HIS A 95 2.58 -31.57 -0.73
CA HIS A 95 4.01 -31.68 -0.38
C HIS A 95 4.93 -31.46 -1.60
N ASP A 96 4.49 -30.63 -2.56
CA ASP A 96 5.21 -30.32 -3.79
C ASP A 96 5.29 -28.80 -4.02
N PRO A 97 6.46 -28.16 -3.82
CA PRO A 97 6.63 -26.73 -4.03
C PRO A 97 6.86 -26.32 -5.49
N SER A 98 6.81 -27.24 -6.46
CA SER A 98 7.13 -26.94 -7.86
C SER A 98 6.26 -25.83 -8.45
N GLY A 99 4.97 -25.77 -8.05
CA GLY A 99 4.04 -24.73 -8.48
C GLY A 99 4.36 -23.31 -7.96
N VAL A 100 5.20 -23.18 -6.93
CA VAL A 100 5.58 -21.87 -6.35
C VAL A 100 6.34 -20.99 -7.36
N ALA A 101 7.06 -21.60 -8.31
CA ALA A 101 7.73 -20.87 -9.39
C ALA A 101 6.76 -20.02 -10.25
N ALA A 102 5.46 -20.34 -10.25
CA ALA A 102 4.45 -19.51 -10.90
C ALA A 102 4.38 -18.08 -10.32
N ALA A 103 4.85 -17.86 -9.09
CA ALA A 103 4.96 -16.51 -8.51
C ALA A 103 5.81 -15.61 -9.38
N ASP A 104 6.98 -16.07 -9.80
CA ASP A 104 7.90 -15.31 -10.64
C ASP A 104 7.32 -15.10 -12.05
N MET A 105 6.58 -16.07 -12.57
CA MET A 105 5.95 -15.97 -13.89
C MET A 105 4.95 -14.80 -13.98
N PHE A 106 4.17 -14.56 -12.93
CA PHE A 106 3.26 -13.42 -12.95
C PHE A 106 3.93 -12.12 -12.47
N ARG A 107 4.82 -12.18 -11.47
CA ARG A 107 5.49 -11.00 -10.91
C ARG A 107 6.35 -10.30 -11.94
N TYR A 108 7.08 -11.08 -12.74
CA TYR A 108 7.98 -10.56 -13.78
C TYR A 108 7.37 -10.55 -15.18
N GLN A 109 6.07 -10.82 -15.29
CA GLN A 109 5.36 -10.67 -16.56
C GLN A 109 5.36 -9.18 -16.97
N PRO A 110 5.84 -8.83 -18.18
CA PRO A 110 6.09 -7.42 -18.54
C PRO A 110 4.89 -6.49 -18.39
N VAL A 111 3.69 -6.94 -18.73
CA VAL A 111 2.46 -6.14 -18.61
C VAL A 111 2.11 -5.92 -17.13
N ALA A 112 2.22 -6.97 -16.30
CA ALA A 112 1.94 -6.87 -14.88
C ALA A 112 2.91 -5.92 -14.17
N MET A 113 4.23 -6.07 -14.44
CA MET A 113 5.26 -5.16 -13.92
C MET A 113 5.05 -3.73 -14.36
N THR A 114 4.78 -3.50 -15.66
CA THR A 114 4.58 -2.15 -16.19
C THR A 114 3.35 -1.50 -15.56
N ALA A 115 2.24 -2.21 -15.47
CA ALA A 115 1.03 -1.71 -14.84
C ALA A 115 1.27 -1.38 -13.35
N PHE A 116 1.91 -2.28 -12.61
CA PHE A 116 2.24 -2.09 -11.21
C PHE A 116 3.17 -0.90 -11.00
N ALA A 117 4.27 -0.81 -11.75
CA ALA A 117 5.22 0.29 -11.67
C ALA A 117 4.57 1.63 -12.03
N ALA A 118 3.80 1.70 -13.13
CA ALA A 118 3.06 2.89 -13.52
C ALA A 118 2.06 3.31 -12.44
N GLY A 119 1.38 2.33 -11.83
CA GLY A 119 0.46 2.58 -10.72
C GLY A 119 1.16 3.20 -9.52
N LEU A 120 2.31 2.66 -9.10
CA LEU A 120 3.09 3.20 -8.00
C LEU A 120 3.71 4.57 -8.32
N LEU A 121 4.07 4.84 -9.57
CA LEU A 121 4.51 6.18 -9.99
C LEU A 121 3.37 7.21 -9.91
N LEU A 122 2.14 6.84 -10.21
CA LEU A 122 0.97 7.71 -9.99
C LEU A 122 0.70 7.96 -8.51
N VAL A 123 0.89 6.94 -7.66
CA VAL A 123 0.81 7.10 -6.18
C VAL A 123 1.91 8.05 -5.70
N ALA A 124 3.13 7.90 -6.18
CA ALA A 124 4.23 8.82 -5.88
C ALA A 124 3.94 10.25 -6.35
N ALA A 125 3.37 10.41 -7.55
CA ALA A 125 2.93 11.71 -8.06
C ALA A 125 1.84 12.35 -7.18
N ALA A 126 0.94 11.55 -6.61
CA ALA A 126 -0.01 12.03 -5.60
C ALA A 126 0.73 12.56 -4.36
N GLY A 127 1.77 11.85 -3.90
CA GLY A 127 2.64 12.31 -2.82
C GLY A 127 3.31 13.64 -3.12
N VAL A 128 3.93 13.79 -4.30
CA VAL A 128 4.51 15.05 -4.76
C VAL A 128 3.46 16.16 -4.78
N ARG A 129 2.25 15.87 -5.27
CA ARG A 129 1.15 16.83 -5.27
C ARG A 129 0.83 17.35 -3.87
N LEU A 130 0.79 16.48 -2.85
CA LEU A 130 0.56 16.87 -1.46
C LEU A 130 1.69 17.79 -0.95
N LEU A 131 2.95 17.49 -1.27
CA LEU A 131 4.10 18.33 -0.88
C LEU A 131 4.03 19.72 -1.51
N LEU A 132 3.52 19.87 -2.72
CA LEU A 132 3.32 21.16 -3.36
C LEU A 132 2.23 22.02 -2.71
N LEU A 133 1.36 21.43 -1.87
CA LEU A 133 0.29 22.15 -1.17
C LEU A 133 0.72 22.81 0.15
N LEU A 134 1.98 22.67 0.59
CA LEU A 134 2.45 23.06 1.91
C LEU A 134 2.42 24.58 2.16
N ARG A 135 2.51 25.40 1.10
CA ARG A 135 2.58 26.86 1.22
C ARG A 135 1.29 27.42 1.87
N HIS A 136 1.46 28.30 2.84
CA HIS A 136 0.37 29.02 3.54
C HIS A 136 -0.66 28.10 4.25
N ARG A 137 -0.28 26.87 4.59
CA ARG A 137 -1.14 25.95 5.36
C ARG A 137 -0.81 26.02 6.85
N PRO A 138 -1.80 25.83 7.75
CA PRO A 138 -1.56 25.71 9.19
C PRO A 138 -0.56 24.58 9.49
N MET A 139 0.23 24.74 10.55
CA MET A 139 1.33 23.82 10.89
C MET A 139 0.87 22.36 10.97
N PHE A 140 -0.23 22.09 11.66
CA PHE A 140 -0.74 20.72 11.82
C PHE A 140 -1.11 20.06 10.48
N LEU A 141 -1.73 20.81 9.56
CA LEU A 141 -2.03 20.32 8.22
C LEU A 141 -0.75 20.10 7.40
N ARG A 142 0.25 21.00 7.54
CA ARG A 142 1.55 20.84 6.87
C ARG A 142 2.23 19.54 7.29
N VAL A 143 2.23 19.20 8.59
CA VAL A 143 2.81 17.95 9.09
C VAL A 143 2.12 16.75 8.46
N GLY A 144 0.78 16.68 8.47
CA GLY A 144 0.03 15.61 7.84
C GLY A 144 0.31 15.48 6.34
N LEU A 145 0.31 16.60 5.59
CA LEU A 145 0.62 16.63 4.17
C LEU A 145 2.06 16.16 3.88
N THR A 146 3.04 16.59 4.70
CA THR A 146 4.45 16.23 4.50
C THR A 146 4.67 14.73 4.72
N ILE A 147 4.22 14.20 5.86
CA ILE A 147 4.44 12.79 6.21
C ILE A 147 3.70 11.88 5.20
N THR A 148 2.44 12.19 4.89
CA THR A 148 1.70 11.44 3.87
C THR A 148 2.36 11.54 2.50
N GLY A 149 2.77 12.75 2.08
CA GLY A 149 3.41 12.97 0.79
C GLY A 149 4.72 12.20 0.65
N LEU A 150 5.57 12.21 1.68
CA LEU A 150 6.81 11.45 1.70
C LEU A 150 6.53 9.94 1.70
N GLY A 151 5.62 9.44 2.54
CA GLY A 151 5.28 8.01 2.59
C GLY A 151 4.71 7.49 1.26
N LEU A 152 3.87 8.27 0.55
CA LEU A 152 3.42 7.89 -0.79
C LEU A 152 4.55 7.92 -1.83
N LEU A 153 5.51 8.83 -1.69
CA LEU A 153 6.67 8.94 -2.57
C LEU A 153 7.65 7.77 -2.37
N THR A 154 7.82 7.32 -1.13
CA THR A 154 8.71 6.20 -0.76
C THR A 154 8.07 4.83 -0.95
N TYR A 155 6.77 4.75 -1.25
CA TYR A 155 6.07 3.48 -1.38
C TYR A 155 6.63 2.56 -2.47
N LEU A 156 7.12 3.10 -3.60
CA LEU A 156 7.82 2.29 -4.61
C LEU A 156 9.22 1.88 -4.13
N PRO A 157 10.09 2.79 -3.65
CA PRO A 157 11.41 2.44 -3.13
C PRO A 157 11.40 1.41 -1.99
N GLN A 158 10.35 1.33 -1.18
CA GLN A 158 10.29 0.38 -0.06
C GLN A 158 10.41 -1.10 -0.50
N PHE A 159 10.07 -1.43 -1.75
CA PHE A 159 10.21 -2.81 -2.24
C PHE A 159 11.67 -3.27 -2.36
N PHE A 160 12.60 -2.34 -2.35
CA PHE A 160 14.05 -2.60 -2.47
C PHE A 160 14.80 -2.56 -1.13
N VAL A 161 14.07 -2.40 -0.01
CA VAL A 161 14.65 -2.41 1.35
C VAL A 161 14.23 -3.66 2.13
N PRO A 162 14.99 -4.04 3.19
CA PRO A 162 14.60 -5.12 4.10
C PRO A 162 13.23 -4.92 4.72
N ILE A 163 12.67 -5.98 5.30
CA ILE A 163 11.29 -5.97 5.84
C ILE A 163 11.09 -4.91 6.93
N GLU A 164 12.10 -4.63 7.73
CA GLU A 164 12.09 -3.61 8.77
C GLU A 164 11.86 -2.22 8.18
N GLY A 165 12.49 -1.94 7.04
CA GLY A 165 12.30 -0.69 6.29
C GLY A 165 10.88 -0.57 5.73
N ARG A 166 10.31 -1.66 5.23
CA ARG A 166 8.91 -1.70 4.75
C ARG A 166 7.91 -1.48 5.89
N ILE A 167 8.18 -2.08 7.06
CA ILE A 167 7.35 -1.88 8.26
C ILE A 167 7.42 -0.40 8.70
N ALA A 168 8.63 0.16 8.75
CA ALA A 168 8.83 1.56 9.11
C ALA A 168 8.09 2.51 8.14
N ASP A 169 8.22 2.28 6.83
CA ASP A 169 7.52 3.07 5.80
C ASP A 169 5.99 2.99 5.96
N GLY A 170 5.46 1.78 6.14
CA GLY A 170 4.02 1.56 6.36
C GLY A 170 3.50 2.27 7.62
N ILE A 171 4.25 2.25 8.72
CA ILE A 171 3.89 2.96 9.97
C ILE A 171 3.95 4.47 9.75
N VAL A 172 5.01 5.00 9.13
CA VAL A 172 5.16 6.44 8.85
C VAL A 172 4.04 6.94 7.95
N LEU A 173 3.74 6.23 6.86
CA LEU A 173 2.61 6.55 5.98
C LEU A 173 1.29 6.48 6.74
N GLY A 174 1.10 5.47 7.58
CA GLY A 174 -0.08 5.31 8.42
C GLY A 174 -0.30 6.50 9.37
N ILE A 175 0.75 6.92 10.07
CA ILE A 175 0.73 8.12 10.94
C ILE A 175 0.39 9.36 10.11
N GLY A 176 1.02 9.55 8.96
CA GLY A 176 0.76 10.68 8.07
C GLY A 176 -0.71 10.78 7.66
N LEU A 177 -1.31 9.68 7.23
CA LEU A 177 -2.72 9.62 6.81
C LEU A 177 -3.68 9.92 7.96
N VAL A 178 -3.40 9.42 9.18
CA VAL A 178 -4.21 9.73 10.38
C VAL A 178 -4.09 11.21 10.75
N LEU A 179 -2.88 11.77 10.78
CA LEU A 179 -2.67 13.19 11.04
C LEU A 179 -3.36 14.07 10.00
N LEU A 180 -3.30 13.68 8.73
CA LEU A 180 -3.98 14.38 7.64
C LEU A 180 -5.51 14.33 7.81
N ALA A 181 -6.06 13.17 8.24
CA ALA A 181 -7.49 13.04 8.55
C ALA A 181 -7.90 13.98 9.69
N MET A 182 -7.14 14.03 10.78
CA MET A 182 -7.41 14.90 11.91
C MET A 182 -7.32 16.38 11.54
N ALA A 183 -6.32 16.76 10.75
CA ALA A 183 -6.13 18.13 10.28
C ALA A 183 -7.27 18.63 9.38
N THR A 184 -7.81 17.74 8.54
CA THR A 184 -8.95 18.08 7.68
C THR A 184 -10.26 18.15 8.44
N ALA A 185 -10.42 17.34 9.52
CA ALA A 185 -11.58 17.42 10.41
C ALA A 185 -11.73 18.78 11.09
N ASN A 186 -10.64 19.23 11.69
CA ASN A 186 -10.63 20.49 12.42
C ASN A 186 -10.98 21.69 11.53
N ARG A 187 -10.82 21.58 10.21
CA ARG A 187 -11.20 22.63 9.26
C ARG A 187 -12.71 22.66 8.95
N GLN A 188 -13.37 21.50 9.04
CA GLN A 188 -14.81 21.40 8.79
C GLN A 188 -15.64 21.80 10.01
N ASN A 189 -15.05 21.83 11.22
CA ASN A 189 -15.69 22.21 12.48
C ASN A 189 -14.84 23.24 13.27
N PRO A 190 -14.71 24.50 12.79
CA PRO A 190 -13.84 25.49 13.44
C PRO A 190 -14.37 26.03 14.78
N GLY A 191 -15.48 25.54 15.28
CA GLY A 191 -16.19 26.03 16.48
C GLY A 191 -16.43 25.01 17.60
N ARG A 192 -15.72 23.86 17.61
CA ARG A 192 -15.76 22.94 18.75
C ARG A 192 -14.47 22.96 19.55
#